data_4c9a0ac960fb211ee7d8e65ebac5605a
#
_entry.id   4c9a0ac960fb211ee7d8e65ebac5605a
#
_cell.length_a   1.000
_cell.length_b   1.000
_cell.length_c   1.000
_cell.angle_alpha   90.00
_cell.angle_beta   90.00
_cell.angle_gamma   90.00
#
_symmetry.space_group_name_H-M   'P 1'
#
loop_
_entity.id
_entity.type
_entity.pdbx_description
1 polymer ?
#
loop_
_entity_poly.entity_id
_entity_poly.type
_entity_poly.pdbx_seq_one_letter_code
_entity_poly.pdbx_strand_id
1 'polypeptide(L)'
;GLGDVYKRQDFDGFAIGGLSVGESKHMLYDFMYEVAPQLPKDKPRYLMGVGTPLDIAHGINAGIDMFDCVLPTRNARNGTLYTSLGKVNIKRKEYAEDDSPLDPACNCYTCRTFSRAYLRHLYVSKELLAFRLNSLHNLTYFLNVVRQARQAILEDRYASFLAHMESLYPDEAAQGRGL
;
A
#
# COMPACT_ATOMS: atom_id res chain seq x y z
N GLY A 1 12.84 -22.95 19.00
CA GLY A 1 11.37 -23.01 18.88
C GLY A 1 10.93 -23.58 17.55
N LEU A 2 9.63 -23.77 17.32
CA LEU A 2 9.06 -24.26 16.04
C LEU A 2 9.56 -23.46 14.84
N GLY A 3 9.78 -22.15 14.96
CA GLY A 3 10.34 -21.30 13.92
C GLY A 3 11.72 -21.72 13.41
N ASP A 4 12.59 -22.28 14.28
CA ASP A 4 13.92 -22.73 13.88
C ASP A 4 13.90 -24.04 13.08
N VAL A 5 12.88 -24.87 13.31
CA VAL A 5 12.69 -26.12 12.53
C VAL A 5 12.31 -25.80 11.10
N TYR A 6 11.39 -24.84 10.89
CA TYR A 6 10.94 -24.44 9.56
C TYR A 6 12.04 -23.70 8.77
N LYS A 7 12.86 -22.87 9.41
CA LYS A 7 14.00 -22.19 8.78
C LYS A 7 15.07 -23.13 8.23
N ARG A 8 15.14 -24.35 8.77
CA ARG A 8 16.13 -25.39 8.35
C ARG A 8 15.62 -26.29 7.23
N GLN A 9 14.34 -26.14 6.84
CA GLN A 9 13.79 -26.91 5.72
C GLN A 9 14.05 -26.17 4.41
N ASP A 10 14.37 -26.91 3.36
CA ASP A 10 14.66 -26.35 2.03
C ASP A 10 13.37 -26.10 1.24
N PHE A 11 12.60 -25.07 1.71
CA PHE A 11 11.45 -24.58 0.96
C PHE A 11 11.86 -23.60 -0.13
N ASP A 12 11.04 -23.48 -1.19
CA ASP A 12 11.24 -22.52 -2.27
C ASP A 12 11.01 -21.07 -1.85
N GLY A 13 10.34 -20.82 -0.73
CA GLY A 13 10.06 -19.51 -0.15
C GLY A 13 9.51 -19.59 1.26
N PHE A 14 9.44 -18.44 1.94
CA PHE A 14 9.00 -18.35 3.34
C PHE A 14 7.94 -17.25 3.50
N ALA A 15 6.95 -17.51 4.36
CA ALA A 15 5.89 -16.54 4.65
C ALA A 15 5.92 -16.12 6.12
N ILE A 16 5.63 -14.84 6.34
CA ILE A 16 5.34 -14.25 7.65
C ILE A 16 3.83 -14.02 7.72
N GLY A 17 3.16 -14.70 8.64
CA GLY A 17 1.72 -14.56 8.87
C GLY A 17 1.41 -14.14 10.31
N GLY A 18 0.13 -13.91 10.60
CA GLY A 18 -0.33 -13.53 11.94
C GLY A 18 -0.15 -12.06 12.28
N LEU A 19 0.15 -11.22 11.30
CA LEU A 19 0.20 -9.76 11.42
C LEU A 19 -1.05 -9.11 10.82
N SER A 20 -1.23 -7.81 11.10
CA SER A 20 -2.39 -7.02 10.65
C SER A 20 -3.74 -7.55 11.18
N VAL A 21 -3.72 -8.09 12.42
CA VAL A 21 -4.89 -8.65 13.12
C VAL A 21 -5.35 -7.78 14.28
N GLY A 22 -4.81 -6.56 14.43
CA GLY A 22 -5.23 -5.59 15.47
C GLY A 22 -4.09 -4.98 16.27
N GLU A 23 -2.84 -5.35 16.00
CA GLU A 23 -1.66 -4.71 16.59
C GLU A 23 -1.49 -3.25 16.10
N SER A 24 -0.72 -2.46 16.87
CA SER A 24 -0.36 -1.10 16.45
C SER A 24 0.60 -1.11 15.26
N LYS A 25 0.64 -0.01 14.50
CA LYS A 25 1.61 0.16 13.39
C LYS A 25 3.06 0.01 13.84
N HIS A 26 3.38 0.52 15.02
CA HIS A 26 4.70 0.39 15.62
C HIS A 26 5.08 -1.09 15.82
N MET A 27 4.21 -1.87 16.47
CA MET A 27 4.43 -3.30 16.66
C MET A 27 4.55 -4.07 15.34
N LEU A 28 3.75 -3.71 14.33
CA LEU A 28 3.83 -4.29 13.00
C LEU A 28 5.23 -4.07 12.39
N TYR A 29 5.75 -2.84 12.47
CA TYR A 29 7.04 -2.50 11.89
C TYR A 29 8.21 -3.12 12.65
N ASP A 30 8.18 -3.07 13.99
CA ASP A 30 9.19 -3.72 14.82
C ASP A 30 9.29 -5.21 14.49
N PHE A 31 8.14 -5.88 14.40
CA PHE A 31 8.11 -7.29 14.05
C PHE A 31 8.65 -7.57 12.64
N MET A 32 8.27 -6.75 11.65
CA MET A 32 8.78 -6.91 10.28
C MET A 32 10.30 -6.76 10.25
N TYR A 33 10.85 -5.72 10.88
CA TYR A 33 12.29 -5.47 10.90
C TYR A 33 13.09 -6.49 11.71
N GLU A 34 12.47 -7.10 12.71
CA GLU A 34 13.10 -8.16 13.50
C GLU A 34 13.07 -9.52 12.78
N VAL A 35 11.93 -9.89 12.19
CA VAL A 35 11.72 -11.26 11.67
C VAL A 35 12.20 -11.43 10.22
N ALA A 36 11.95 -10.46 9.35
CA ALA A 36 12.28 -10.61 7.93
C ALA A 36 13.78 -10.90 7.67
N PRO A 37 14.74 -10.24 8.37
CA PRO A 37 16.17 -10.53 8.19
C PRO A 37 16.59 -11.94 8.65
N GLN A 38 15.78 -12.60 9.48
CA GLN A 38 16.07 -13.96 9.94
C GLN A 38 15.72 -15.04 8.91
N LEU A 39 14.96 -14.69 7.88
CA LEU A 39 14.62 -15.60 6.77
C LEU A 39 15.77 -15.67 5.76
N PRO A 40 15.93 -16.79 5.02
CA PRO A 40 16.94 -16.94 3.97
C PRO A 40 16.87 -15.78 2.96
N LYS A 41 18.04 -15.21 2.62
CA LYS A 41 18.12 -14.05 1.71
C LYS A 41 17.99 -14.41 0.24
N ASP A 42 18.25 -15.65 -0.08
CA ASP A 42 18.23 -16.24 -1.42
C ASP A 42 16.88 -16.86 -1.79
N LYS A 43 15.89 -16.78 -0.89
CA LYS A 43 14.52 -17.30 -1.07
C LYS A 43 13.50 -16.19 -0.98
N PRO A 44 12.39 -16.24 -1.75
CA PRO A 44 11.29 -15.29 -1.64
C PRO A 44 10.69 -15.21 -0.22
N ARG A 45 10.44 -14.01 0.25
CA ARG A 45 9.84 -13.71 1.56
C ARG A 45 8.49 -13.06 1.35
N TYR A 46 7.45 -13.68 1.86
CA TYR A 46 6.07 -13.26 1.68
C TYR A 46 5.47 -12.76 3.00
N LEU A 47 4.97 -11.54 3.03
CA LEU A 47 4.24 -10.97 4.16
C LEU A 47 2.74 -11.04 3.89
N MET A 48 2.03 -11.85 4.68
CA MET A 48 0.62 -12.17 4.46
C MET A 48 -0.29 -11.06 5.01
N GLY A 49 -1.29 -10.65 4.21
CA GLY A 49 -2.38 -9.78 4.63
C GLY A 49 -2.01 -8.31 4.88
N VAL A 50 -0.80 -7.89 4.53
CA VAL A 50 -0.29 -6.52 4.72
C VAL A 50 -0.05 -5.85 3.37
N GLY A 51 -0.38 -4.60 3.14
CA GLY A 51 -0.80 -3.54 4.02
C GLY A 51 -1.17 -2.28 3.21
N THR A 52 -1.04 -1.11 3.83
CA THR A 52 -1.12 0.18 3.12
C THR A 52 0.10 0.39 2.21
N PRO A 53 0.10 1.40 1.30
CA PRO A 53 1.29 1.71 0.50
C PRO A 53 2.55 1.95 1.33
N LEU A 54 2.41 2.58 2.51
CA LEU A 54 3.53 2.81 3.43
C LEU A 54 3.99 1.50 4.09
N ASP A 55 3.07 0.61 4.48
CA ASP A 55 3.44 -0.70 5.04
C ASP A 55 4.22 -1.54 4.03
N ILE A 56 3.82 -1.50 2.76
CA ILE A 56 4.53 -2.18 1.67
C ILE A 56 5.94 -1.60 1.53
N ALA A 57 6.09 -0.26 1.59
CA ALA A 57 7.41 0.36 1.52
C ALA A 57 8.30 -0.05 2.70
N HIS A 58 7.80 -0.05 3.93
CA HIS A 58 8.55 -0.55 5.09
C HIS A 58 8.85 -2.05 4.99
N GLY A 59 7.90 -2.86 4.53
CA GLY A 59 8.11 -4.29 4.33
C GLY A 59 9.23 -4.60 3.33
N ILE A 60 9.26 -3.90 2.19
CA ILE A 60 10.36 -4.02 1.21
C ILE A 60 11.69 -3.61 1.84
N ASN A 61 11.71 -2.52 2.64
CA ASN A 61 12.92 -2.09 3.36
C ASN A 61 13.40 -3.14 4.37
N ALA A 62 12.50 -3.89 4.98
CA ALA A 62 12.82 -5.01 5.86
C ALA A 62 13.29 -6.27 5.12
N GLY A 63 13.14 -6.30 3.78
CA GLY A 63 13.56 -7.41 2.93
C GLY A 63 12.43 -8.37 2.53
N ILE A 64 11.18 -7.91 2.52
CA ILE A 64 10.03 -8.66 2.02
C ILE A 64 9.90 -8.48 0.50
N ASP A 65 9.58 -9.55 -0.20
CA ASP A 65 9.49 -9.61 -1.67
C ASP A 65 8.05 -9.66 -2.18
N MET A 66 7.12 -10.22 -1.39
CA MET A 66 5.75 -10.49 -1.82
C MET A 66 4.73 -10.05 -0.76
N PHE A 67 3.58 -9.56 -1.24
CA PHE A 67 2.49 -9.07 -0.40
C PHE A 67 1.14 -9.48 -1.00
N ASP A 68 0.14 -9.67 -0.15
CA ASP A 68 -1.27 -9.61 -0.52
C ASP A 68 -2.02 -8.67 0.41
N CYS A 69 -3.04 -7.99 -0.09
CA CYS A 69 -3.82 -7.09 0.73
C CYS A 69 -5.21 -6.81 0.14
N VAL A 70 -6.23 -6.76 1.01
CA VAL A 70 -7.59 -6.37 0.62
C VAL A 70 -7.78 -4.85 0.57
N LEU A 71 -6.86 -4.05 1.13
CA LEU A 71 -7.04 -2.61 1.32
C LEU A 71 -7.26 -1.82 0.02
N PRO A 72 -6.61 -2.12 -1.12
CA PRO A 72 -6.87 -1.37 -2.35
C PRO A 72 -8.35 -1.35 -2.71
N THR A 73 -9.00 -2.50 -2.72
CA THR A 73 -10.42 -2.64 -3.08
C THR A 73 -11.36 -2.30 -1.92
N ARG A 74 -11.00 -2.67 -0.68
CA ARG A 74 -11.79 -2.33 0.53
C ARG A 74 -11.88 -0.82 0.72
N ASN A 75 -10.76 -0.11 0.65
CA ASN A 75 -10.71 1.34 0.80
C ASN A 75 -11.41 2.06 -0.35
N ALA A 76 -11.28 1.56 -1.58
CA ALA A 76 -12.01 2.08 -2.74
C ALA A 76 -13.53 2.03 -2.53
N ARG A 77 -14.05 0.91 -2.02
CA ARG A 77 -15.48 0.79 -1.68
C ARG A 77 -15.90 1.72 -0.54
N ASN A 78 -14.97 2.08 0.34
CA ASN A 78 -15.22 3.02 1.43
C ASN A 78 -14.97 4.49 1.02
N GLY A 79 -14.61 4.75 -0.25
CA GLY A 79 -14.37 6.09 -0.79
C GLY A 79 -13.01 6.67 -0.45
N THR A 80 -12.08 5.87 0.08
CA THR A 80 -10.68 6.25 0.32
C THR A 80 -9.82 5.80 -0.85
N LEU A 81 -9.16 6.77 -1.48
CA LEU A 81 -8.33 6.58 -2.67
C LEU A 81 -6.90 7.07 -2.38
N TYR A 82 -5.93 6.36 -2.92
CA TYR A 82 -4.52 6.67 -2.74
C TYR A 82 -3.99 7.37 -3.99
N THR A 83 -3.31 8.49 -3.81
CA THR A 83 -2.79 9.30 -4.93
C THR A 83 -1.33 9.68 -4.70
N SER A 84 -0.68 10.20 -5.73
CA SER A 84 0.67 10.76 -5.65
C SER A 84 0.79 11.97 -4.71
N LEU A 85 -0.35 12.50 -4.25
CA LEU A 85 -0.44 13.62 -3.31
C LEU A 85 -0.96 13.20 -1.93
N GLY A 86 -1.05 11.89 -1.66
CA GLY A 86 -1.57 11.34 -0.42
C GLY A 86 -2.99 10.76 -0.56
N LYS A 87 -3.71 10.62 0.56
CA LYS A 87 -5.05 10.03 0.58
C LYS A 87 -6.14 11.04 0.21
N VAL A 88 -7.06 10.61 -0.63
CA VAL A 88 -8.27 11.34 -1.01
C VAL A 88 -9.51 10.60 -0.48
N ASN A 89 -10.37 11.30 0.24
CA ASN A 89 -11.71 10.81 0.54
C ASN A 89 -12.70 11.42 -0.45
N ILE A 90 -13.10 10.64 -1.45
CA ILE A 90 -13.94 11.12 -2.56
C ILE A 90 -15.31 11.63 -2.14
N LYS A 91 -15.77 11.32 -0.91
CA LYS A 91 -17.06 11.80 -0.37
C LYS A 91 -17.07 13.29 -0.07
N ARG A 92 -15.89 13.91 0.15
CA ARG A 92 -15.79 15.30 0.59
C ARG A 92 -16.47 16.25 -0.38
N LYS A 93 -17.15 17.27 0.19
CA LYS A 93 -17.93 18.25 -0.57
C LYS A 93 -17.05 19.09 -1.51
N GLU A 94 -15.79 19.29 -1.15
CA GLU A 94 -14.81 20.03 -1.95
C GLU A 94 -14.62 19.49 -3.37
N TYR A 95 -14.89 18.19 -3.59
CA TYR A 95 -14.78 17.54 -4.91
C TYR A 95 -16.09 17.62 -5.73
N ALA A 96 -17.12 18.32 -5.26
CA ALA A 96 -18.42 18.34 -5.95
C ALA A 96 -18.36 18.98 -7.35
N GLU A 97 -17.46 19.95 -7.53
CA GLU A 97 -17.26 20.72 -8.77
C GLU A 97 -15.80 20.65 -9.24
N ASP A 98 -15.04 19.65 -8.77
CA ASP A 98 -13.62 19.48 -9.13
C ASP A 98 -13.49 18.64 -10.41
N ASP A 99 -13.27 19.32 -11.53
CA ASP A 99 -13.10 18.71 -12.85
C ASP A 99 -11.71 18.10 -13.08
N SER A 100 -10.81 18.22 -12.12
CA SER A 100 -9.47 17.63 -12.24
C SER A 100 -9.51 16.10 -12.13
N PRO A 101 -8.51 15.39 -12.68
CA PRO A 101 -8.39 13.95 -12.50
C PRO A 101 -8.16 13.60 -11.03
N LEU A 102 -8.51 12.38 -10.64
CA LEU A 102 -8.30 11.90 -9.28
C LEU A 102 -6.84 12.02 -8.84
N ASP A 103 -5.92 11.62 -9.70
CA ASP A 103 -4.48 11.74 -9.53
C ASP A 103 -3.85 12.20 -10.85
N PRO A 104 -3.27 13.41 -10.93
CA PRO A 104 -2.70 13.94 -12.14
C PRO A 104 -1.45 13.17 -12.64
N ALA A 105 -0.77 12.46 -11.75
CA ALA A 105 0.38 11.63 -12.08
C ALA A 105 0.01 10.19 -12.48
N CYS A 106 -1.28 9.83 -12.41
CA CYS A 106 -1.75 8.46 -12.66
C CYS A 106 -2.34 8.31 -14.08
N ASN A 107 -1.84 7.35 -14.83
CA ASN A 107 -2.29 7.04 -16.18
C ASN A 107 -3.36 5.93 -16.27
N CYS A 108 -4.01 5.55 -15.16
CA CYS A 108 -5.06 4.55 -15.21
C CYS A 108 -6.29 5.05 -15.95
N TYR A 109 -7.15 4.11 -16.36
CA TYR A 109 -8.40 4.43 -17.06
C TYR A 109 -9.25 5.45 -16.30
N THR A 110 -9.39 5.29 -14.98
CA THR A 110 -10.17 6.20 -14.14
C THR A 110 -9.64 7.64 -14.23
N CYS A 111 -8.33 7.85 -14.03
CA CYS A 111 -7.73 9.20 -14.02
C CYS A 111 -7.72 9.87 -15.39
N ARG A 112 -7.61 9.09 -16.49
CA ARG A 112 -7.61 9.63 -17.84
C ARG A 112 -8.99 10.01 -18.38
N THR A 113 -10.05 9.45 -17.76
CA THR A 113 -11.39 9.52 -18.34
C THR A 113 -12.37 10.33 -17.48
N PHE A 114 -12.19 10.32 -16.16
CA PHE A 114 -13.20 10.84 -15.24
C PHE A 114 -12.59 11.86 -14.25
N SER A 115 -13.38 12.91 -13.95
CA SER A 115 -13.04 13.92 -12.95
C SER A 115 -13.36 13.45 -11.53
N ARG A 116 -12.81 14.13 -10.53
CA ARG A 116 -13.17 13.94 -9.12
C ARG A 116 -14.65 14.22 -8.88
N ALA A 117 -15.21 15.27 -9.50
CA ALA A 117 -16.63 15.59 -9.42
C ALA A 117 -17.49 14.41 -9.88
N TYR A 118 -17.18 13.81 -11.02
CA TYR A 118 -17.92 12.66 -11.53
C TYR A 118 -17.79 11.42 -10.63
N LEU A 119 -16.57 11.09 -10.18
CA LEU A 119 -16.35 9.97 -9.26
C LEU A 119 -17.08 10.16 -7.94
N ARG A 120 -17.09 11.40 -7.41
CA ARG A 120 -17.87 11.74 -6.22
C ARG A 120 -19.37 11.60 -6.45
N HIS A 121 -19.88 12.10 -7.56
CA HIS A 121 -21.27 11.96 -7.95
C HIS A 121 -21.70 10.49 -7.94
N LEU A 122 -20.99 9.64 -8.65
CA LEU A 122 -21.26 8.20 -8.67
C LEU A 122 -21.22 7.57 -7.28
N TYR A 123 -20.24 7.98 -6.45
CA TYR A 123 -20.10 7.43 -5.11
C TYR A 123 -21.26 7.82 -4.19
N VAL A 124 -21.66 9.08 -4.19
CA VAL A 124 -22.76 9.60 -3.37
C VAL A 124 -24.10 9.02 -3.83
N SER A 125 -24.28 8.85 -5.13
CA SER A 125 -25.47 8.21 -5.73
C SER A 125 -25.48 6.67 -5.55
N LYS A 126 -24.44 6.10 -4.91
CA LYS A 126 -24.30 4.66 -4.67
C LYS A 126 -24.27 3.81 -5.95
N GLU A 127 -23.76 4.36 -7.04
CA GLU A 127 -23.62 3.66 -8.30
C GLU A 127 -22.50 2.60 -8.22
N LEU A 128 -22.76 1.40 -8.73
CA LEU A 128 -21.77 0.31 -8.74
C LEU A 128 -20.50 0.67 -9.53
N LEU A 129 -20.64 1.54 -10.53
CA LEU A 129 -19.52 2.02 -11.34
C LEU A 129 -18.48 2.77 -10.48
N ALA A 130 -18.91 3.48 -9.43
CA ALA A 130 -17.99 4.14 -8.49
C ALA A 130 -17.00 3.14 -7.89
N PHE A 131 -17.50 2.01 -7.40
CA PHE A 131 -16.66 0.99 -6.75
C PHE A 131 -15.68 0.35 -7.73
N ARG A 132 -16.10 0.13 -8.98
CA ARG A 132 -15.25 -0.38 -10.04
C ARG A 132 -14.13 0.59 -10.40
N LEU A 133 -14.45 1.86 -10.68
CA LEU A 133 -13.49 2.88 -11.07
C LEU A 133 -12.49 3.18 -9.94
N ASN A 134 -12.97 3.31 -8.72
CA ASN A 134 -12.15 3.53 -7.54
C ASN A 134 -11.20 2.35 -7.25
N SER A 135 -11.70 1.12 -7.37
CA SER A 135 -10.88 -0.09 -7.19
C SER A 135 -9.80 -0.20 -8.26
N LEU A 136 -10.14 0.07 -9.52
CA LEU A 136 -9.17 0.06 -10.62
C LEU A 136 -8.05 1.08 -10.39
N HIS A 137 -8.40 2.28 -9.93
CA HIS A 137 -7.40 3.30 -9.59
C HIS A 137 -6.50 2.85 -8.43
N ASN A 138 -7.08 2.41 -7.30
CA ASN A 138 -6.29 1.99 -6.14
C ASN A 138 -5.37 0.81 -6.48
N LEU A 139 -5.85 -0.19 -7.21
CA LEU A 139 -5.01 -1.31 -7.66
C LEU A 139 -3.85 -0.83 -8.53
N THR A 140 -4.11 0.10 -9.47
CA THR A 140 -3.05 0.69 -10.30
C THR A 140 -2.03 1.43 -9.43
N TYR A 141 -2.49 2.19 -8.46
CA TYR A 141 -1.61 2.93 -7.55
C TYR A 141 -0.70 1.98 -6.75
N PHE A 142 -1.25 0.95 -6.12
CA PHE A 142 -0.47 -0.02 -5.36
C PHE A 142 0.58 -0.74 -6.21
N LEU A 143 0.20 -1.18 -7.42
CA LEU A 143 1.15 -1.79 -8.35
C LEU A 143 2.25 -0.81 -8.79
N ASN A 144 1.92 0.47 -8.94
CA ASN A 144 2.91 1.49 -9.26
C ASN A 144 3.87 1.76 -8.11
N VAL A 145 3.38 1.75 -6.85
CA VAL A 145 4.25 1.85 -5.66
C VAL A 145 5.30 0.73 -5.66
N VAL A 146 4.89 -0.52 -5.90
CA VAL A 146 5.83 -1.65 -5.96
C VAL A 146 6.82 -1.51 -7.13
N ARG A 147 6.37 -1.04 -8.31
CA ARG A 147 7.26 -0.78 -9.45
C ARG A 147 8.28 0.31 -9.14
N GLN A 148 7.85 1.40 -8.50
CA GLN A 148 8.74 2.50 -8.09
C GLN A 148 9.73 2.05 -7.02
N ALA A 149 9.29 1.24 -6.05
CA ALA A 149 10.14 0.62 -5.05
C ALA A 149 11.24 -0.24 -5.71
N ARG A 150 10.85 -1.11 -6.65
CA ARG A 150 11.82 -1.92 -7.42
C ARG A 150 12.83 -1.04 -8.16
N GLN A 151 12.36 0.00 -8.84
CA GLN A 151 13.25 0.92 -9.56
C GLN A 151 14.21 1.65 -8.61
N ALA A 152 13.71 2.07 -7.45
CA ALA A 152 14.52 2.73 -6.42
C ALA A 152 15.62 1.80 -5.86
N ILE A 153 15.35 0.49 -5.74
CA ILE A 153 16.37 -0.50 -5.36
C ILE A 153 17.44 -0.62 -6.46
N LEU A 154 17.03 -0.74 -7.73
CA LEU A 154 17.97 -0.89 -8.86
C LEU A 154 18.87 0.34 -9.05
N GLU A 155 18.39 1.52 -8.62
CA GLU A 155 19.11 2.80 -8.70
C GLU A 155 19.81 3.19 -7.39
N ASP A 156 19.86 2.29 -6.39
CA ASP A 156 20.46 2.53 -5.06
C ASP A 156 19.95 3.80 -4.35
N ARG A 157 18.65 4.09 -4.50
CA ARG A 157 18.00 5.26 -3.89
C ARG A 157 16.77 4.91 -3.04
N TYR A 158 16.71 3.67 -2.54
CA TYR A 158 15.54 3.20 -1.79
C TYR A 158 15.24 4.04 -0.54
N ALA A 159 16.27 4.53 0.17
CA ALA A 159 16.11 5.39 1.33
C ALA A 159 15.33 6.69 0.99
N SER A 160 15.62 7.30 -0.16
CA SER A 160 14.89 8.49 -0.63
C SER A 160 13.44 8.16 -1.01
N PHE A 161 13.21 6.99 -1.60
CA PHE A 161 11.86 6.51 -1.90
C PHE A 161 11.05 6.30 -0.61
N LEU A 162 11.63 5.64 0.40
CA LEU A 162 10.94 5.41 1.69
C LEU A 162 10.62 6.73 2.38
N ALA A 163 11.56 7.67 2.46
CA ALA A 163 11.34 9.00 3.04
C ALA A 163 10.22 9.76 2.30
N HIS A 164 10.14 9.65 0.98
CA HIS A 164 9.03 10.20 0.20
C HIS A 164 7.70 9.56 0.58
N MET A 165 7.64 8.22 0.68
CA MET A 165 6.43 7.52 1.10
C MET A 165 5.97 7.93 2.52
N GLU A 166 6.90 8.10 3.45
CA GLU A 166 6.60 8.61 4.80
C GLU A 166 6.02 10.04 4.76
N SER A 167 6.54 10.90 3.88
CA SER A 167 6.03 12.27 3.71
C SER A 167 4.61 12.32 3.13
N LEU A 168 4.21 11.35 2.31
CA LEU A 168 2.86 11.23 1.76
C LEU A 168 1.83 10.76 2.80
N TYR A 169 2.28 10.03 3.82
CA TYR A 169 1.41 9.41 4.84
C TYR A 169 1.90 9.72 6.26
N PRO A 170 1.99 11.02 6.65
CA PRO A 170 2.62 11.44 7.91
C PRO A 170 1.95 10.83 9.15
N ASP A 171 0.62 10.71 9.16
CA ASP A 171 -0.10 10.12 10.29
C ASP A 171 0.23 8.63 10.46
N GLU A 172 0.36 7.88 9.37
CA GLU A 172 0.76 6.47 9.41
C GLU A 172 2.23 6.33 9.82
N ALA A 173 3.11 7.20 9.31
CA ALA A 173 4.52 7.22 9.66
C ALA A 173 4.72 7.54 11.15
N ALA A 174 3.95 8.48 11.72
CA ALA A 174 3.96 8.77 13.14
C ALA A 174 3.53 7.57 14.00
N GLN A 175 2.43 6.90 13.61
CA GLN A 175 1.96 5.68 14.28
C GLN A 175 3.01 4.55 14.22
N GLY A 176 3.74 4.44 13.12
CA GLY A 176 4.82 3.46 12.95
C GLY A 176 6.04 3.72 13.83
N ARG A 177 6.30 4.96 14.21
CA ARG A 177 7.37 5.35 15.14
C ARG A 177 6.97 5.31 16.62
N GLY A 178 5.72 4.98 16.92
CA GLY A 178 5.22 4.94 18.31
C GLY A 178 5.07 6.31 18.96
N LEU A 179 4.85 7.36 18.15
CA LEU A 179 4.62 8.75 18.60
C LEU A 179 3.14 9.07 18.71
#